data_3de02abd5c62c503a610c8f707c9fa41
#
_entry.id   3de02abd5c62c503a610c8f707c9fa41
#
_cell.length_a   1.000
_cell.length_b   1.000
_cell.length_c   1.000
_cell.angle_alpha   90.00
_cell.angle_beta   90.00
_cell.angle_gamma   90.00
#
_symmetry.space_group_name_H-M   'P 1'
#
loop_
_entity.id
_entity.type
_entity.pdbx_description
1 polymer ?
#
loop_
_entity_poly.entity_id
_entity_poly.type
_entity_poly.pdbx_seq_one_letter_code
_entity_poly.pdbx_strand_id
1 'polypeptide(L)'
;TDIPLVKLKMHDAEDKKNHCVFLCEKGCTVYESRPAVCRNYPTGLATQDPNSGESSNPFFIIEEKMCQGHFEDTEWTVDSWKKNQGVTELDELSKPWMELVARLKSCSLNDVNDQKMNFFLMACFDLDTFSNFVFNSSFLQKFKIDEETTQKIKTDEEALLKFGFEWLKFVLFKEGSFQT
;
A
#
# COMPACT_ATOMS: atom_id res chain seq x y z
N THR A 1 0.49 -7.40 -16.94
CA THR A 1 1.76 -7.08 -16.29
C THR A 1 1.60 -7.34 -14.82
N ASP A 2 2.42 -8.21 -14.30
CA ASP A 2 2.43 -8.45 -12.87
C ASP A 2 3.24 -7.33 -12.22
N ILE A 3 2.52 -6.36 -11.65
CA ILE A 3 3.15 -5.37 -10.79
C ILE A 3 3.55 -6.09 -9.51
N PRO A 4 4.82 -6.02 -9.09
CA PRO A 4 5.24 -6.65 -7.84
C PRO A 4 4.51 -6.02 -6.67
N LEU A 5 3.82 -6.86 -5.90
CA LEU A 5 3.11 -6.46 -4.69
C LEU A 5 3.81 -7.09 -3.48
N VAL A 6 3.95 -6.30 -2.43
CA VAL A 6 4.44 -6.81 -1.13
C VAL A 6 3.33 -7.61 -0.47
N LYS A 7 3.70 -8.74 0.11
CA LYS A 7 2.79 -9.55 0.93
C LYS A 7 3.40 -9.84 2.29
N LEU A 8 2.54 -10.07 3.26
CA LEU A 8 2.98 -10.46 4.59
C LEU A 8 3.77 -11.77 4.52
N LYS A 9 4.94 -11.78 5.13
CA LYS A 9 5.78 -12.98 5.21
C LYS A 9 5.10 -14.02 6.10
N MET A 10 5.06 -15.25 5.59
CA MET A 10 4.58 -16.40 6.33
C MET A 10 5.75 -17.28 6.72
N HIS A 11 5.64 -18.02 7.82
CA HIS A 11 6.58 -19.08 8.15
C HIS A 11 6.42 -20.24 7.17
N ASP A 12 7.55 -20.73 6.66
CA ASP A 12 7.59 -22.02 5.96
C ASP A 12 7.46 -23.13 7.02
N ALA A 13 6.24 -23.57 7.23
CA ALA A 13 6.01 -24.62 8.20
C ALA A 13 6.12 -26.00 7.53
N GLU A 14 6.94 -26.89 8.10
CA GLU A 14 7.04 -28.29 7.70
C GLU A 14 5.69 -29.03 7.80
N ASP A 15 4.78 -28.51 8.63
CA ASP A 15 3.43 -29.03 8.86
C ASP A 15 2.35 -28.53 7.86
N LYS A 16 2.74 -27.85 6.77
CA LYS A 16 1.87 -27.27 5.73
C LYS A 16 0.90 -26.18 6.23
N LYS A 17 1.10 -25.62 7.40
CA LYS A 17 0.33 -24.47 7.90
C LYS A 17 1.18 -23.22 7.78
N ASN A 18 0.93 -22.43 6.74
CA ASN A 18 1.53 -21.12 6.59
C ASN A 18 1.00 -20.19 7.68
N HIS A 19 1.78 -20.00 8.75
CA HIS A 19 1.44 -19.07 9.81
C HIS A 19 2.10 -17.71 9.58
N CYS A 20 1.37 -16.64 9.92
CA CYS A 20 1.93 -15.28 9.92
C CYS A 20 3.12 -15.20 10.87
N VAL A 21 4.22 -14.54 10.45
CA VAL A 21 5.44 -14.38 11.28
C VAL A 21 5.18 -13.61 12.58
N PHE A 22 4.10 -12.85 12.66
CA PHE A 22 3.70 -12.10 13.86
C PHE A 22 2.73 -12.86 14.77
N LEU A 23 2.35 -14.10 14.41
CA LEU A 23 1.45 -14.91 15.22
C LEU A 23 2.26 -15.73 16.24
N CYS A 24 1.88 -15.61 17.51
CA CYS A 24 2.40 -16.43 18.60
C CYS A 24 1.26 -17.07 19.38
N GLU A 25 1.56 -17.88 20.41
CA GLU A 25 0.55 -18.53 21.25
C GLU A 25 -0.44 -17.57 21.92
N LYS A 26 0.01 -16.33 22.18
CA LYS A 26 -0.80 -15.26 22.79
C LYS A 26 -1.58 -14.40 21.77
N GLY A 27 -1.48 -14.73 20.48
CA GLY A 27 -2.11 -13.95 19.40
C GLY A 27 -1.08 -13.16 18.58
N CYS A 28 -1.54 -12.11 17.91
CA CYS A 28 -0.71 -11.27 17.04
C CYS A 28 0.17 -10.32 17.86
N THR A 29 1.49 -10.37 17.67
CA THR A 29 2.45 -9.51 18.39
C THR A 29 2.43 -8.05 17.97
N VAL A 30 1.83 -7.75 16.80
CA VAL A 30 1.69 -6.40 16.23
C VAL A 30 0.21 -6.01 16.07
N TYR A 31 -0.66 -6.51 16.96
CA TYR A 31 -2.12 -6.34 16.80
C TYR A 31 -2.54 -4.88 16.62
N GLU A 32 -2.02 -3.96 17.42
CA GLU A 32 -2.34 -2.54 17.36
C GLU A 32 -1.79 -1.86 16.07
N SER A 33 -0.68 -2.38 15.55
CA SER A 33 -0.02 -1.86 14.34
C SER A 33 -0.23 -2.77 13.12
N ARG A 34 -1.24 -3.64 13.16
CA ARG A 34 -1.48 -4.60 12.07
C ARG A 34 -1.77 -3.90 10.75
N PRO A 35 -1.30 -4.45 9.63
CA PRO A 35 -1.52 -3.90 8.29
C PRO A 35 -3.01 -3.77 7.94
N ALA A 36 -3.33 -2.87 6.99
CA ALA A 36 -4.70 -2.64 6.52
C ALA A 36 -5.41 -3.93 6.07
N VAL A 37 -4.70 -4.85 5.43
CA VAL A 37 -5.26 -6.16 5.01
C VAL A 37 -5.76 -6.99 6.20
N CYS A 38 -5.06 -6.94 7.34
CA CYS A 38 -5.48 -7.62 8.55
C CYS A 38 -6.64 -6.90 9.26
N ARG A 39 -6.72 -5.57 9.13
CA ARG A 39 -7.79 -4.75 9.71
C ARG A 39 -9.10 -4.88 8.92
N ASN A 40 -9.00 -5.04 7.60
CA ASN A 40 -10.16 -5.22 6.74
C ASN A 40 -10.86 -6.57 6.93
N TYR A 41 -10.12 -7.64 7.32
CA TYR A 41 -10.75 -8.95 7.53
C TYR A 41 -11.96 -8.85 8.49
N PRO A 42 -13.10 -9.45 8.16
CA PRO A 42 -13.37 -10.40 7.09
C PRO A 42 -13.83 -9.77 5.76
N THR A 43 -13.73 -8.46 5.58
CA THR A 43 -14.12 -7.83 4.32
C THR A 43 -12.97 -7.90 3.30
N GLY A 44 -13.30 -8.33 2.08
CA GLY A 44 -12.43 -8.26 0.91
C GLY A 44 -12.91 -7.19 -0.06
N LEU A 45 -11.98 -6.62 -0.84
CA LEU A 45 -12.27 -5.66 -1.90
C LEU A 45 -11.98 -6.32 -3.26
N ALA A 46 -13.01 -6.49 -4.08
CA ALA A 46 -12.84 -6.95 -5.45
C ALA A 46 -12.33 -5.82 -6.34
N THR A 47 -11.36 -6.12 -7.20
CA THR A 47 -10.95 -5.20 -8.26
C THR A 47 -12.07 -5.11 -9.28
N GLN A 48 -12.69 -3.94 -9.42
CA GLN A 48 -13.68 -3.72 -10.47
C GLN A 48 -12.96 -3.53 -11.81
N ASP A 49 -13.47 -4.17 -12.85
CA ASP A 49 -13.11 -3.84 -14.21
C ASP A 49 -13.82 -2.51 -14.57
N PRO A 50 -13.08 -1.42 -14.89
CA PRO A 50 -13.68 -0.14 -15.26
C PRO A 50 -14.64 -0.24 -16.45
N ASN A 51 -14.53 -1.31 -17.25
CA ASN A 51 -15.34 -1.52 -18.46
C ASN A 51 -16.56 -2.43 -18.23
N SER A 52 -16.73 -2.99 -17.03
CA SER A 52 -17.82 -3.96 -16.78
C SER A 52 -19.22 -3.35 -16.75
N GLY A 53 -19.32 -2.03 -16.59
CA GLY A 53 -20.62 -1.32 -16.53
C GLY A 53 -21.50 -1.72 -15.32
N GLU A 54 -21.08 -2.68 -14.52
CA GLU A 54 -21.80 -3.14 -13.34
C GLU A 54 -21.42 -2.29 -12.12
N SER A 55 -22.42 -1.61 -11.57
CA SER A 55 -22.36 -1.00 -10.24
C SER A 55 -22.49 -2.09 -9.18
N SER A 56 -21.57 -3.06 -9.17
CA SER A 56 -21.54 -4.07 -8.14
C SER A 56 -20.84 -3.55 -6.88
N ASN A 57 -21.36 -3.93 -5.72
CA ASN A 57 -20.67 -3.65 -4.46
C ASN A 57 -19.28 -4.30 -4.52
N PRO A 58 -18.17 -3.52 -4.45
CA PRO A 58 -16.82 -4.08 -4.56
C PRO A 58 -16.43 -4.90 -3.32
N PHE A 59 -17.24 -4.88 -2.28
CA PHE A 59 -16.95 -5.60 -1.03
C PHE A 59 -17.60 -6.98 -1.02
N PHE A 60 -16.86 -7.95 -0.52
CA PHE A 60 -17.33 -9.30 -0.25
C PHE A 60 -16.85 -9.77 1.13
N ILE A 61 -17.53 -10.77 1.67
CA ILE A 61 -17.16 -11.39 2.95
C ILE A 61 -16.27 -12.60 2.68
N ILE A 62 -15.14 -12.67 3.39
CA ILE A 62 -14.26 -13.83 3.40
C ILE A 62 -14.76 -14.77 4.49
N GLU A 63 -15.38 -15.88 4.09
CA GLU A 63 -15.91 -16.87 5.02
C GLU A 63 -14.89 -17.98 5.27
N GLU A 64 -14.27 -17.96 6.44
CA GLU A 64 -13.37 -19.01 6.90
C GLU A 64 -13.99 -19.76 8.07
N LYS A 65 -14.03 -21.09 7.96
CA LYS A 65 -14.63 -21.98 8.97
C LYS A 65 -14.06 -21.82 10.38
N MET A 66 -12.83 -21.34 10.48
CA MET A 66 -12.15 -21.12 11.77
C MET A 66 -12.54 -19.78 12.43
N CYS A 67 -13.14 -18.86 11.71
CA CYS A 67 -13.47 -17.53 12.22
C CYS A 67 -14.78 -17.58 13.03
N GLN A 68 -14.66 -17.49 14.35
CA GLN A 68 -15.81 -17.47 15.25
C GLN A 68 -16.63 -16.16 15.14
N GLY A 69 -16.04 -15.08 14.64
CA GLY A 69 -16.73 -13.81 14.45
C GLY A 69 -17.94 -13.87 13.53
N HIS A 70 -18.02 -14.87 12.65
CA HIS A 70 -19.21 -15.08 11.80
C HIS A 70 -20.44 -15.60 12.55
N PHE A 71 -20.26 -16.02 13.80
CA PHE A 71 -21.34 -16.54 14.66
C PHE A 71 -21.75 -15.56 15.77
N GLU A 72 -21.15 -14.34 15.77
CA GLU A 72 -21.51 -13.30 16.72
C GLU A 72 -22.80 -12.58 16.27
N ASP A 73 -23.61 -12.18 17.25
CA ASP A 73 -24.90 -11.50 17.01
C ASP A 73 -24.77 -10.02 16.57
N THR A 74 -23.55 -9.48 16.60
CA THR A 74 -23.31 -8.08 16.25
C THR A 74 -23.32 -7.89 14.74
N GLU A 75 -24.28 -7.10 14.25
CA GLU A 75 -24.34 -6.73 12.83
C GLU A 75 -23.44 -5.54 12.54
N TRP A 76 -22.69 -5.65 11.44
CA TRP A 76 -21.79 -4.63 10.95
C TRP A 76 -22.16 -4.20 9.52
N THR A 77 -22.14 -2.89 9.27
CA THR A 77 -22.01 -2.39 7.90
C THR A 77 -20.52 -2.29 7.53
N VAL A 78 -20.19 -2.27 6.25
CA VAL A 78 -18.78 -2.08 5.79
C VAL A 78 -18.20 -0.81 6.40
N ASP A 79 -18.94 0.30 6.41
CA ASP A 79 -18.46 1.58 6.93
C ASP A 79 -18.23 1.56 8.44
N SER A 80 -19.17 0.96 9.21
CA SER A 80 -19.03 0.85 10.66
C SER A 80 -17.86 -0.08 11.03
N TRP A 81 -17.65 -1.16 10.28
CA TRP A 81 -16.50 -2.04 10.43
C TRP A 81 -15.19 -1.32 10.16
N LYS A 82 -15.05 -0.66 9.00
CA LYS A 82 -13.85 0.10 8.64
C LYS A 82 -13.49 1.17 9.68
N LYS A 83 -14.48 1.89 10.17
CA LYS A 83 -14.29 2.89 11.22
C LYS A 83 -13.83 2.25 12.53
N ASN A 84 -14.48 1.16 12.96
CA ASN A 84 -14.11 0.43 14.18
C ASN A 84 -12.69 -0.12 14.11
N GLN A 85 -12.26 -0.62 12.94
CA GLN A 85 -10.92 -1.18 12.72
C GLN A 85 -9.85 -0.13 12.38
N GLY A 86 -10.20 1.17 12.33
CA GLY A 86 -9.26 2.24 11.98
C GLY A 86 -8.72 2.12 10.55
N VAL A 87 -9.54 1.63 9.61
CA VAL A 87 -9.13 1.42 8.21
C VAL A 87 -9.29 2.68 7.38
N THR A 88 -10.25 3.54 7.73
CA THR A 88 -10.58 4.72 6.92
C THR A 88 -9.38 5.62 6.66
N GLU A 89 -8.56 5.88 7.67
CA GLU A 89 -7.35 6.69 7.56
C GLU A 89 -6.28 6.02 6.69
N LEU A 90 -6.12 4.70 6.82
CA LEU A 90 -5.20 3.92 6.00
C LEU A 90 -5.63 3.87 4.53
N ASP A 91 -6.93 3.83 4.26
CA ASP A 91 -7.46 3.90 2.90
C ASP A 91 -7.14 5.24 2.23
N GLU A 92 -7.30 6.36 2.95
CA GLU A 92 -6.94 7.69 2.42
C GLU A 92 -5.45 7.76 2.10
N LEU A 93 -4.59 7.23 2.96
CA LEU A 93 -3.15 7.18 2.74
C LEU A 93 -2.78 6.29 1.55
N SER A 94 -3.56 5.25 1.29
CA SER A 94 -3.32 4.29 0.21
C SER A 94 -3.83 4.75 -1.16
N LYS A 95 -4.72 5.75 -1.23
CA LYS A 95 -5.30 6.23 -2.51
C LYS A 95 -4.24 6.59 -3.57
N PRO A 96 -3.20 7.40 -3.27
CA PRO A 96 -2.19 7.76 -4.27
C PRO A 96 -1.45 6.54 -4.82
N TRP A 97 -1.19 5.54 -3.96
CA TRP A 97 -0.59 4.28 -4.38
C TRP A 97 -1.52 3.48 -5.29
N MET A 98 -2.81 3.40 -4.97
CA MET A 98 -3.80 2.72 -5.81
C MET A 98 -3.91 3.37 -7.19
N GLU A 99 -3.86 4.71 -7.27
CA GLU A 99 -3.83 5.45 -8.54
C GLU A 99 -2.59 5.11 -9.37
N LEU A 100 -1.40 5.09 -8.75
CA LEU A 100 -0.16 4.69 -9.41
C LEU A 100 -0.25 3.28 -9.98
N VAL A 101 -0.74 2.32 -9.18
CA VAL A 101 -0.89 0.91 -9.60
C VAL A 101 -1.91 0.77 -10.73
N ALA A 102 -3.04 1.44 -10.65
CA ALA A 102 -4.06 1.42 -11.70
C ALA A 102 -3.49 1.95 -13.03
N ARG A 103 -2.72 3.04 -12.97
CA ARG A 103 -2.07 3.62 -14.15
C ARG A 103 -0.96 2.74 -14.71
N LEU A 104 -0.14 2.14 -13.86
CA LEU A 104 0.89 1.18 -14.29
C LEU A 104 0.27 -0.02 -15.00
N LYS A 105 -0.89 -0.51 -14.55
CA LYS A 105 -1.63 -1.58 -15.22
C LYS A 105 -2.14 -1.18 -16.61
N SER A 106 -2.46 0.09 -16.82
CA SER A 106 -2.95 0.61 -18.10
C SER A 106 -1.83 0.99 -19.08
N CYS A 107 -0.59 1.11 -18.60
CA CYS A 107 0.56 1.42 -19.46
C CYS A 107 1.05 0.19 -20.21
N SER A 108 1.64 0.40 -21.39
CA SER A 108 2.39 -0.66 -22.07
C SER A 108 3.64 -1.02 -21.25
N LEU A 109 3.93 -2.32 -21.13
CA LEU A 109 5.12 -2.82 -20.42
C LEU A 109 6.44 -2.29 -20.94
N ASN A 110 6.49 -1.97 -22.24
CA ASN A 110 7.69 -1.44 -22.88
C ASN A 110 8.09 -0.05 -22.35
N ASP A 111 7.18 0.64 -21.65
CA ASP A 111 7.41 1.97 -21.09
C ASP A 111 8.01 1.94 -19.68
N VAL A 112 7.96 0.78 -19.01
CA VAL A 112 8.46 0.59 -17.63
C VAL A 112 9.65 -0.35 -17.66
N ASN A 113 10.85 0.23 -17.67
CA ASN A 113 12.10 -0.53 -17.57
C ASN A 113 12.42 -0.92 -16.11
N ASP A 114 13.42 -1.79 -15.92
CA ASP A 114 13.86 -2.26 -14.61
C ASP A 114 14.23 -1.12 -13.65
N GLN A 115 14.80 -0.03 -14.15
CA GLN A 115 15.15 1.13 -13.32
C GLN A 115 13.91 1.83 -12.77
N LYS A 116 12.89 2.04 -13.59
CA LYS A 116 11.61 2.63 -13.14
C LYS A 116 10.91 1.73 -12.12
N MET A 117 10.98 0.41 -12.32
CA MET A 117 10.43 -0.56 -11.38
C MET A 117 11.18 -0.53 -10.04
N ASN A 118 12.51 -0.44 -10.05
CA ASN A 118 13.29 -0.29 -8.83
C ASN A 118 12.94 1.01 -8.08
N PHE A 119 12.74 2.11 -8.80
CA PHE A 119 12.28 3.37 -8.19
C PHE A 119 10.88 3.22 -7.57
N PHE A 120 9.98 2.52 -8.23
CA PHE A 120 8.65 2.23 -7.69
C PHE A 120 8.73 1.41 -6.40
N LEU A 121 9.50 0.32 -6.40
CA LEU A 121 9.66 -0.53 -5.21
C LEU A 121 10.29 0.25 -4.05
N MET A 122 11.34 1.01 -4.32
CA MET A 122 12.04 1.82 -3.33
C MET A 122 11.10 2.85 -2.70
N ALA A 123 10.44 3.68 -3.49
CA ALA A 123 9.62 4.77 -2.97
C ALA A 123 8.30 4.30 -2.33
N CYS A 124 7.78 3.12 -2.72
CA CYS A 124 6.54 2.60 -2.14
C CYS A 124 6.73 1.68 -0.93
N PHE A 125 7.88 0.98 -0.83
CA PHE A 125 8.02 -0.14 0.10
C PHE A 125 9.33 -0.16 0.89
N ASP A 126 10.30 0.70 0.55
CA ASP A 126 11.59 0.79 1.24
C ASP A 126 11.94 2.26 1.47
N LEU A 127 11.24 2.86 2.44
CA LEU A 127 11.39 4.28 2.75
C LEU A 127 12.77 4.64 3.29
N ASP A 128 13.45 3.73 3.93
CA ASP A 128 14.83 3.95 4.40
C ASP A 128 15.78 4.12 3.22
N THR A 129 15.69 3.22 2.23
CA THR A 129 16.47 3.35 0.99
C THR A 129 16.03 4.58 0.20
N PHE A 130 14.75 4.90 0.16
CA PHE A 130 14.25 6.09 -0.51
C PHE A 130 14.74 7.38 0.17
N SER A 131 14.72 7.45 1.50
CA SER A 131 15.30 8.55 2.28
C SER A 131 16.78 8.74 1.96
N ASN A 132 17.57 7.66 1.98
CA ASN A 132 18.98 7.71 1.59
C ASN A 132 19.17 8.20 0.15
N PHE A 133 18.34 7.76 -0.76
CA PHE A 133 18.38 8.22 -2.16
C PHE A 133 18.09 9.72 -2.26
N VAL A 134 17.10 10.24 -1.55
CA VAL A 134 16.74 11.68 -1.57
C VAL A 134 17.83 12.53 -0.95
N PHE A 135 18.34 12.16 0.23
CA PHE A 135 19.21 13.04 1.03
C PHE A 135 20.71 12.82 0.80
N ASN A 136 21.14 11.64 0.38
CA ASN A 136 22.54 11.26 0.26
C ASN A 136 23.01 11.07 -1.20
N SER A 137 22.18 11.46 -2.19
CA SER A 137 22.55 11.48 -3.60
C SER A 137 22.52 12.90 -4.18
N SER A 138 22.63 13.02 -5.49
CA SER A 138 22.44 14.29 -6.21
C SER A 138 20.96 14.69 -6.39
N PHE A 139 20.03 14.02 -5.73
CA PHE A 139 18.58 14.22 -5.91
C PHE A 139 18.17 15.68 -5.65
N LEU A 140 18.47 16.20 -4.46
CA LEU A 140 18.10 17.57 -4.07
C LEU A 140 18.81 18.65 -4.89
N GLN A 141 19.96 18.33 -5.51
CA GLN A 141 20.64 19.21 -6.45
C GLN A 141 19.94 19.23 -7.81
N LYS A 142 19.39 18.09 -8.22
CA LYS A 142 18.73 17.92 -9.50
C LYS A 142 17.29 18.45 -9.51
N PHE A 143 16.56 18.24 -8.41
CA PHE A 143 15.20 18.71 -8.24
C PHE A 143 15.19 19.89 -7.26
N LYS A 144 14.60 21.00 -7.67
CA LYS A 144 14.48 22.20 -6.85
C LYS A 144 13.36 22.03 -5.83
N ILE A 145 13.66 21.37 -4.71
CA ILE A 145 12.74 21.19 -3.60
C ILE A 145 12.94 22.33 -2.60
N ASP A 146 11.86 22.95 -2.17
CA ASP A 146 11.91 24.01 -1.16
C ASP A 146 12.35 23.48 0.20
N GLU A 147 12.84 24.37 1.04
CA GLU A 147 13.43 24.01 2.32
C GLU A 147 12.37 23.47 3.31
N GLU A 148 11.15 24.00 3.28
CA GLU A 148 10.05 23.54 4.14
C GLU A 148 9.70 22.08 3.81
N THR A 149 9.49 21.76 2.54
CA THR A 149 9.25 20.39 2.07
C THR A 149 10.42 19.48 2.44
N THR A 150 11.67 19.93 2.22
CA THR A 150 12.86 19.16 2.54
C THR A 150 12.95 18.81 4.03
N GLN A 151 12.65 19.76 4.93
CA GLN A 151 12.64 19.48 6.36
C GLN A 151 11.49 18.54 6.76
N LYS A 152 10.32 18.71 6.18
CA LYS A 152 9.16 17.87 6.46
C LYS A 152 9.41 16.41 6.08
N ILE A 153 9.89 16.14 4.87
CA ILE A 153 10.16 14.77 4.40
C ILE A 153 11.35 14.11 5.12
N LYS A 154 12.18 14.89 5.81
CA LYS A 154 13.30 14.37 6.60
C LYS A 154 12.85 13.81 7.95
N THR A 155 11.78 14.34 8.53
CA THR A 155 11.34 14.04 9.90
C THR A 155 9.99 13.32 9.98
N ASP A 156 9.27 13.22 8.87
CA ASP A 156 7.93 12.64 8.79
C ASP A 156 7.88 11.59 7.66
N GLU A 157 7.79 10.32 8.02
CA GLU A 157 7.75 9.19 7.08
C GLU A 157 6.49 9.22 6.19
N GLU A 158 5.37 9.70 6.71
CA GLU A 158 4.14 9.85 5.91
C GLU A 158 4.32 10.92 4.84
N ALA A 159 4.96 12.03 5.20
CA ALA A 159 5.29 13.08 4.24
C ALA A 159 6.28 12.57 3.19
N LEU A 160 7.29 11.78 3.59
CA LEU A 160 8.23 11.17 2.68
C LEU A 160 7.55 10.18 1.71
N LEU A 161 6.62 9.36 2.21
CA LEU A 161 5.84 8.45 1.38
C LEU A 161 4.99 9.20 0.35
N LYS A 162 4.28 10.24 0.77
CA LYS A 162 3.48 11.09 -0.13
C LYS A 162 4.35 11.77 -1.19
N PHE A 163 5.51 12.28 -0.77
CA PHE A 163 6.50 12.86 -1.67
C PHE A 163 7.00 11.82 -2.69
N GLY A 164 7.23 10.59 -2.26
CA GLY A 164 7.61 9.47 -3.12
C GLY A 164 6.55 9.18 -4.19
N PHE A 165 5.27 9.19 -3.84
CA PHE A 165 4.18 9.01 -4.81
C PHE A 165 4.16 10.13 -5.87
N GLU A 166 4.31 11.38 -5.47
CA GLU A 166 4.37 12.50 -6.42
C GLU A 166 5.62 12.43 -7.31
N TRP A 167 6.77 12.07 -6.76
CA TRP A 167 7.97 11.86 -7.54
C TRP A 167 7.81 10.70 -8.53
N LEU A 168 7.15 9.61 -8.15
CA LEU A 168 6.86 8.49 -9.04
C LEU A 168 5.93 8.87 -10.20
N LYS A 169 4.96 9.75 -10.01
CA LYS A 169 4.14 10.29 -11.11
C LYS A 169 5.03 10.95 -12.17
N PHE A 170 6.04 11.72 -11.73
CA PHE A 170 7.00 12.32 -12.65
C PHE A 170 7.89 11.28 -13.34
N VAL A 171 8.46 10.35 -12.60
CA VAL A 171 9.40 9.35 -13.13
C VAL A 171 8.71 8.40 -14.11
N LEU A 172 7.53 7.93 -13.75
CA LEU A 172 6.81 6.91 -14.51
C LEU A 172 6.04 7.51 -15.69
N PHE A 173 5.39 8.65 -15.49
CA PHE A 173 4.41 9.19 -16.44
C PHE A 173 4.76 10.58 -16.97
N LYS A 174 5.85 11.19 -16.49
CA LYS A 174 6.25 12.57 -16.85
C LYS A 174 5.22 13.63 -16.42
N GLU A 175 4.53 13.38 -15.32
CA GLU A 175 3.52 14.27 -14.74
C GLU A 175 3.96 14.80 -13.38
N GLY A 176 3.32 15.90 -12.94
CA GLY A 176 3.57 16.50 -11.64
C GLY A 176 4.45 17.74 -11.68
N SER A 177 4.76 18.26 -10.48
CA SER A 177 5.44 19.54 -10.28
C SER A 177 6.97 19.46 -10.29
N PHE A 178 7.55 18.26 -10.41
CA PHE A 178 9.00 18.10 -10.41
C PHE A 178 9.62 18.70 -11.68
N GLN A 179 10.55 19.64 -11.49
CA GLN A 179 11.34 20.28 -12.55
C GLN A 179 12.81 19.89 -12.38
N THR A 180 13.45 19.49 -13.48
CA THR A 180 14.89 19.20 -13.53
C THR A 180 15.69 20.40 -14.00
#